data_4df02311054fc5df2b5720c388b60807
#
_entry.id   4df02311054fc5df2b5720c388b60807
#
_cell.length_a   1.000
_cell.length_b   1.000
_cell.length_c   1.000
_cell.angle_alpha   90.00
_cell.angle_beta   90.00
_cell.angle_gamma   90.00
#
_symmetry.space_group_name_H-M   'P 1'
#
loop_
_entity.id
_entity.type
_entity.pdbx_description
1 polymer ?
#
loop_
_entity_poly.entity_id
_entity_poly.type
_entity_poly.pdbx_seq_one_letter_code
_entity_poly.pdbx_strand_id
1 'polypeptide(L)'
;MPEQKKLIQFKNIVKSFEDGQVVLKGVSLDIYENEFVTLLGPSGCGKTTLLRILGGFLQPTEGKVLFDGEDIVNVPPYKREINTVFQKYALFPHMNVYDNIAFGLTIKKEPKDVIAQKVMRMLRLVSLEDYADRNVTELSGGQQQRIAIARALVNEPSVLLLDEPLGALDLKLRKEMQQELKYIQQEVGITFIFVTHDQEEALTMSDKIVVMNAGEIRQIGTPTEIYRYPVNEFVANFIGETNIIDGVMQGDDLVTFEDKKFPCRARGFNKNEKVDVVIRPEHLDIVPRAEGMLKGVVKSQLFKGMHYDTVVETRVGTTITVKMQVSQDRPVLNADAGEKISASAFLIDVEDVGELDDACLLYTSDA
;
A
#
# COMPACT_ATOMS: atom_id res chain seq x y z
N MET A 1 1.30 -15.97 -21.51
CA MET A 1 1.62 -14.55 -21.41
C MET A 1 3.10 -14.40 -21.71
N PRO A 2 3.57 -13.39 -22.44
CA PRO A 2 5.01 -13.19 -22.56
C PRO A 2 5.62 -13.05 -21.16
N GLU A 3 6.76 -13.67 -20.95
CA GLU A 3 7.48 -13.61 -19.67
C GLU A 3 7.85 -12.14 -19.40
N GLN A 4 7.31 -11.54 -18.34
CA GLN A 4 7.53 -10.15 -18.02
C GLN A 4 9.00 -9.98 -17.61
N LYS A 5 9.71 -9.01 -18.20
CA LYS A 5 11.15 -8.80 -17.98
C LYS A 5 11.40 -8.28 -16.55
N LYS A 6 12.27 -8.96 -15.80
CA LYS A 6 12.73 -8.49 -14.49
C LYS A 6 13.70 -7.31 -14.69
N LEU A 7 13.27 -6.11 -14.30
CA LEU A 7 14.08 -4.91 -14.42
C LEU A 7 15.02 -4.74 -13.22
N ILE A 8 14.49 -4.95 -11.99
CA ILE A 8 15.26 -4.78 -10.75
C ILE A 8 15.16 -6.07 -9.94
N GLN A 9 16.31 -6.51 -9.39
CA GLN A 9 16.36 -7.63 -8.46
C GLN A 9 17.20 -7.25 -7.24
N PHE A 10 16.58 -7.23 -6.08
CA PHE A 10 17.27 -7.23 -4.81
C PHE A 10 17.57 -8.68 -4.42
N LYS A 11 18.82 -9.00 -4.10
CA LYS A 11 19.25 -10.34 -3.71
C LYS A 11 19.88 -10.31 -2.33
N ASN A 12 19.15 -10.77 -1.34
CA ASN A 12 19.58 -10.90 0.06
C ASN A 12 20.21 -9.61 0.63
N ILE A 13 19.51 -8.48 0.48
CA ILE A 13 20.01 -7.18 0.92
C ILE A 13 19.99 -7.08 2.43
N VAL A 14 21.17 -6.96 3.01
CA VAL A 14 21.37 -6.64 4.44
C VAL A 14 21.91 -5.22 4.55
N LYS A 15 21.40 -4.46 5.51
CA LYS A 15 21.95 -3.14 5.87
C LYS A 15 22.07 -3.00 7.36
N SER A 16 23.31 -2.85 7.83
CA SER A 16 23.67 -2.48 9.20
C SER A 16 24.32 -1.09 9.20
N PHE A 17 24.07 -0.31 10.23
CA PHE A 17 24.75 0.96 10.46
C PHE A 17 25.87 0.81 11.51
N GLU A 18 26.71 1.83 11.66
CA GLU A 18 27.89 1.81 12.55
C GLU A 18 27.55 1.61 14.03
N ASP A 19 26.32 1.97 14.44
CA ASP A 19 25.78 1.74 15.78
C ASP A 19 25.37 0.28 16.04
N GLY A 20 25.56 -0.59 15.05
CA GLY A 20 25.19 -2.02 15.11
C GLY A 20 23.72 -2.29 14.79
N GLN A 21 22.91 -1.27 14.49
CA GLN A 21 21.49 -1.46 14.14
C GLN A 21 21.36 -2.09 12.75
N VAL A 22 20.75 -3.28 12.69
CA VAL A 22 20.39 -3.95 11.44
C VAL A 22 19.02 -3.47 10.98
N VAL A 23 18.98 -2.70 9.89
CA VAL A 23 17.75 -2.10 9.34
C VAL A 23 17.13 -2.96 8.24
N LEU A 24 17.94 -3.67 7.44
CA LEU A 24 17.43 -4.64 6.46
C LEU A 24 18.07 -6.00 6.74
N LYS A 25 17.26 -7.06 6.74
CA LYS A 25 17.61 -8.41 7.23
C LYS A 25 17.51 -9.46 6.13
N GLY A 26 18.14 -9.22 4.97
CA GLY A 26 18.14 -10.20 3.88
C GLY A 26 16.97 -10.03 2.91
N VAL A 27 16.63 -8.80 2.55
CA VAL A 27 15.54 -8.47 1.65
C VAL A 27 15.82 -8.97 0.23
N SER A 28 14.91 -9.78 -0.32
CA SER A 28 14.93 -10.24 -1.72
C SER A 28 13.61 -9.88 -2.40
N LEU A 29 13.69 -9.22 -3.57
CA LEU A 29 12.53 -8.69 -4.28
C LEU A 29 12.83 -8.58 -5.77
N ASP A 30 11.91 -9.06 -6.62
CA ASP A 30 11.93 -8.86 -8.06
C ASP A 30 10.87 -7.81 -8.46
N ILE A 31 11.29 -6.82 -9.26
CA ILE A 31 10.43 -5.79 -9.83
C ILE A 31 10.53 -5.89 -11.36
N TYR A 32 9.37 -5.85 -12.02
CA TYR A 32 9.29 -5.99 -13.47
C TYR A 32 9.15 -4.64 -14.16
N GLU A 33 9.42 -4.61 -15.46
CA GLU A 33 9.24 -3.40 -16.28
C GLU A 33 7.79 -2.91 -16.23
N ASN A 34 7.61 -1.58 -16.17
CA ASN A 34 6.33 -0.88 -16.20
C ASN A 34 5.40 -1.18 -15.00
N GLU A 35 5.90 -1.80 -13.93
CA GLU A 35 5.11 -1.99 -12.70
C GLU A 35 5.08 -0.69 -11.86
N PHE A 36 3.94 -0.44 -11.23
CA PHE A 36 3.81 0.46 -10.10
C PHE A 36 3.95 -0.36 -8.81
N VAL A 37 5.13 -0.35 -8.19
CA VAL A 37 5.42 -1.13 -6.98
C VAL A 37 5.42 -0.23 -5.76
N THR A 38 4.63 -0.57 -4.75
CA THR A 38 4.63 0.15 -3.48
C THR A 38 5.32 -0.62 -2.38
N LEU A 39 6.31 0.01 -1.74
CA LEU A 39 6.89 -0.43 -0.47
C LEU A 39 6.05 0.14 0.67
N LEU A 40 5.29 -0.70 1.35
CA LEU A 40 4.33 -0.32 2.38
C LEU A 40 4.77 -0.88 3.74
N GLY A 41 4.61 -0.11 4.82
CA GLY A 41 4.95 -0.60 6.16
C GLY A 41 5.06 0.54 7.18
N PRO A 42 5.18 0.23 8.47
CA PRO A 42 5.31 1.24 9.53
C PRO A 42 6.61 2.05 9.38
N SER A 43 6.66 3.19 10.07
CA SER A 43 7.87 4.03 10.11
C SER A 43 9.05 3.24 10.68
N GLY A 44 10.23 3.41 10.07
CA GLY A 44 11.45 2.74 10.52
C GLY A 44 11.63 1.27 10.06
N CYS A 45 10.69 0.68 9.30
CA CYS A 45 10.83 -0.71 8.85
C CYS A 45 11.81 -0.94 7.69
N GLY A 46 12.48 0.10 7.17
CA GLY A 46 13.54 -0.03 6.16
C GLY A 46 13.19 0.38 4.73
N LYS A 47 11.97 0.84 4.43
CA LYS A 47 11.51 1.23 3.07
C LYS A 47 12.41 2.27 2.41
N THR A 48 12.58 3.43 3.04
CA THR A 48 13.48 4.50 2.54
C THR A 48 14.92 4.04 2.44
N THR A 49 15.38 3.15 3.33
CA THR A 49 16.73 2.55 3.27
C THR A 49 16.88 1.70 2.01
N LEU A 50 15.92 0.85 1.69
CA LEU A 50 15.91 0.03 0.47
C LEU A 50 15.87 0.91 -0.78
N LEU A 51 15.02 1.94 -0.77
CA LEU A 51 14.93 2.90 -1.87
C LEU A 51 16.25 3.66 -2.08
N ARG A 52 16.92 4.11 -1.01
CA ARG A 52 18.23 4.79 -1.10
C ARG A 52 19.34 3.87 -1.60
N ILE A 53 19.30 2.58 -1.28
CA ILE A 53 20.23 1.59 -1.84
C ILE A 53 20.03 1.48 -3.35
N LEU A 54 18.78 1.38 -3.82
CA LEU A 54 18.48 1.35 -5.25
C LEU A 54 18.88 2.63 -5.96
N GLY A 55 18.65 3.79 -5.37
CA GLY A 55 19.07 5.09 -5.91
C GLY A 55 20.58 5.33 -5.89
N GLY A 56 21.36 4.45 -5.22
CA GLY A 56 22.83 4.60 -5.11
C GLY A 56 23.30 5.60 -4.05
N PHE A 57 22.40 6.10 -3.20
CA PHE A 57 22.73 7.02 -2.11
C PHE A 57 23.23 6.30 -0.85
N LEU A 58 23.05 4.99 -0.80
CA LEU A 58 23.48 4.14 0.29
C LEU A 58 23.97 2.79 -0.26
N GLN A 59 25.04 2.24 0.29
CA GLN A 59 25.48 0.90 -0.06
C GLN A 59 24.89 -0.13 0.91
N PRO A 60 24.48 -1.32 0.44
CA PRO A 60 24.13 -2.42 1.32
C PRO A 60 25.38 -2.92 2.06
N THR A 61 25.21 -3.55 3.22
CA THR A 61 26.27 -4.24 3.94
C THR A 61 26.58 -5.58 3.27
N GLU A 62 25.53 -6.28 2.82
CA GLU A 62 25.59 -7.54 2.10
C GLU A 62 24.51 -7.60 1.02
N GLY A 63 24.67 -8.50 0.07
CA GLY A 63 23.74 -8.73 -1.01
C GLY A 63 24.09 -7.97 -2.29
N LYS A 64 23.19 -8.08 -3.29
CA LYS A 64 23.37 -7.46 -4.62
C LYS A 64 22.08 -6.79 -5.08
N VAL A 65 22.25 -5.71 -5.83
CA VAL A 65 21.16 -5.05 -6.56
C VAL A 65 21.46 -5.18 -8.04
N LEU A 66 20.61 -5.92 -8.75
CA LEU A 66 20.73 -6.05 -10.20
C LEU A 66 19.74 -5.11 -10.88
N PHE A 67 20.18 -4.41 -11.90
CA PHE A 67 19.39 -3.62 -12.83
C PHE A 67 19.62 -4.15 -14.24
N ASP A 68 18.59 -4.61 -14.90
CA ASP A 68 18.66 -5.32 -16.19
C ASP A 68 19.70 -6.44 -16.22
N GLY A 69 19.84 -7.17 -15.09
CA GLY A 69 20.79 -8.25 -14.92
C GLY A 69 22.21 -7.84 -14.47
N GLU A 70 22.56 -6.56 -14.51
CA GLU A 70 23.88 -6.03 -14.12
C GLU A 70 23.89 -5.57 -12.66
N ASP A 71 24.95 -5.87 -11.92
CA ASP A 71 25.10 -5.43 -10.52
C ASP A 71 25.46 -3.93 -10.44
N ILE A 72 24.53 -3.15 -9.86
CA ILE A 72 24.65 -1.68 -9.76
C ILE A 72 25.07 -1.18 -8.38
N VAL A 73 25.43 -2.04 -7.43
CA VAL A 73 25.79 -1.63 -6.06
C VAL A 73 26.87 -0.55 -6.05
N ASN A 74 27.90 -0.69 -6.89
CA ASN A 74 29.03 0.24 -6.98
C ASN A 74 28.85 1.33 -8.05
N VAL A 75 27.72 1.36 -8.76
CA VAL A 75 27.43 2.39 -9.76
C VAL A 75 26.93 3.65 -9.04
N PRO A 76 27.60 4.82 -9.24
CA PRO A 76 27.18 6.05 -8.57
C PRO A 76 25.79 6.52 -9.06
N PRO A 77 25.03 7.29 -8.25
CA PRO A 77 23.65 7.69 -8.57
C PRO A 77 23.47 8.33 -9.95
N TYR A 78 24.37 9.22 -10.33
CA TYR A 78 24.27 9.98 -11.59
C TYR A 78 24.54 9.14 -12.86
N LYS A 79 24.98 7.89 -12.71
CA LYS A 79 25.16 6.93 -13.82
C LYS A 79 24.04 5.89 -13.90
N ARG A 80 23.12 5.89 -12.93
CA ARG A 80 21.98 4.97 -12.93
C ARG A 80 20.84 5.56 -13.77
N GLU A 81 20.16 4.71 -14.52
CA GLU A 81 18.91 5.09 -15.23
C GLU A 81 17.70 5.17 -14.28
N ILE A 82 17.94 5.70 -13.09
CA ILE A 82 17.01 5.76 -11.97
C ILE A 82 17.00 7.18 -11.45
N ASN A 83 15.85 7.82 -11.40
CA ASN A 83 15.68 9.14 -10.80
C ASN A 83 14.86 9.06 -9.51
N THR A 84 15.09 10.02 -8.61
CA THR A 84 14.44 10.05 -7.28
C THR A 84 13.74 11.39 -7.06
N VAL A 85 12.48 11.33 -6.62
CA VAL A 85 11.75 12.44 -6.05
C VAL A 85 11.76 12.26 -4.52
N PHE A 86 12.36 13.20 -3.81
CA PHE A 86 12.47 13.19 -2.36
C PHE A 86 11.23 13.78 -1.70
N GLN A 87 10.97 13.42 -0.46
CA GLN A 87 9.84 13.87 0.36
C GLN A 87 9.66 15.41 0.39
N LYS A 88 10.76 16.19 0.39
CA LYS A 88 10.75 17.67 0.35
C LYS A 88 10.89 18.23 -1.07
N TYR A 89 10.63 17.44 -2.11
CA TYR A 89 10.70 17.79 -3.54
C TYR A 89 12.08 18.27 -4.03
N ALA A 90 12.90 18.87 -3.18
CA ALA A 90 14.25 19.38 -3.44
C ALA A 90 14.35 20.27 -4.71
N LEU A 91 13.34 21.10 -4.97
CA LEU A 91 13.38 22.07 -6.05
C LEU A 91 14.45 23.15 -5.78
N PHE A 92 15.02 23.71 -6.83
CA PHE A 92 16.00 24.79 -6.75
C PHE A 92 15.25 26.13 -6.57
N PRO A 93 15.27 26.74 -5.37
CA PRO A 93 14.40 27.90 -5.07
C PRO A 93 14.81 29.19 -5.82
N HIS A 94 16.02 29.25 -6.35
CA HIS A 94 16.56 30.37 -7.12
C HIS A 94 16.30 30.25 -8.63
N MET A 95 15.63 29.18 -9.07
CA MET A 95 15.28 28.92 -10.46
C MET A 95 13.77 28.99 -10.64
N ASN A 96 13.32 29.38 -11.84
CA ASN A 96 11.92 29.25 -12.23
C ASN A 96 11.54 27.79 -12.51
N VAL A 97 10.29 27.54 -12.87
CA VAL A 97 9.76 26.21 -13.17
C VAL A 97 10.48 25.57 -14.37
N TYR A 98 10.63 26.33 -15.46
CA TYR A 98 11.31 25.88 -16.68
C TYR A 98 12.74 25.42 -16.37
N ASP A 99 13.52 26.27 -15.70
CA ASP A 99 14.93 26.02 -15.39
C ASP A 99 15.10 24.82 -14.42
N ASN A 100 14.18 24.65 -13.47
CA ASN A 100 14.16 23.47 -12.62
C ASN A 100 14.05 22.17 -13.42
N ILE A 101 13.12 22.12 -14.39
CA ILE A 101 12.93 20.94 -15.24
C ILE A 101 14.11 20.78 -16.20
N ALA A 102 14.57 21.86 -16.83
CA ALA A 102 15.66 21.87 -17.78
C ALA A 102 17.03 21.50 -17.19
N PHE A 103 17.19 21.59 -15.87
CA PHE A 103 18.48 21.50 -15.18
C PHE A 103 19.31 20.28 -15.59
N GLY A 104 18.72 19.09 -15.55
CA GLY A 104 19.41 17.84 -15.91
C GLY A 104 19.86 17.80 -17.37
N LEU A 105 19.03 18.27 -18.29
CA LEU A 105 19.34 18.34 -19.73
C LEU A 105 20.44 19.37 -20.01
N THR A 106 20.43 20.48 -19.27
CA THR A 106 21.47 21.52 -19.38
C THR A 106 22.84 20.99 -18.94
N ILE A 107 22.92 20.22 -17.88
CA ILE A 107 24.16 19.55 -17.43
C ILE A 107 24.64 18.55 -18.50
N LYS A 108 23.73 17.82 -19.15
CA LYS A 108 24.05 16.89 -20.24
C LYS A 108 24.45 17.63 -21.54
N LYS A 109 24.35 18.97 -21.56
CA LYS A 109 24.65 19.82 -22.73
C LYS A 109 23.79 19.50 -23.96
N GLU A 110 22.53 19.11 -23.72
CA GLU A 110 21.57 18.94 -24.83
C GLU A 110 21.36 20.24 -25.60
N PRO A 111 21.01 20.19 -26.89
CA PRO A 111 20.66 21.36 -27.69
C PRO A 111 19.47 22.14 -27.10
N LYS A 112 19.50 23.47 -27.18
CA LYS A 112 18.46 24.33 -26.56
C LYS A 112 17.04 24.04 -27.08
N ASP A 113 16.91 23.74 -28.37
CA ASP A 113 15.64 23.38 -28.99
C ASP A 113 15.10 22.04 -28.47
N VAL A 114 15.97 21.05 -28.26
CA VAL A 114 15.62 19.76 -27.64
C VAL A 114 15.19 19.95 -26.18
N ILE A 115 15.93 20.78 -25.41
CA ILE A 115 15.57 21.12 -24.04
C ILE A 115 14.17 21.74 -23.99
N ALA A 116 13.92 22.75 -24.85
CA ALA A 116 12.63 23.42 -24.88
C ALA A 116 11.48 22.46 -25.20
N GLN A 117 11.65 21.58 -26.19
CA GLN A 117 10.64 20.57 -26.52
C GLN A 117 10.37 19.60 -25.37
N LYS A 118 11.42 19.05 -24.74
CA LYS A 118 11.29 18.10 -23.63
C LYS A 118 10.66 18.75 -22.40
N VAL A 119 11.08 19.97 -22.03
CA VAL A 119 10.51 20.70 -20.89
C VAL A 119 9.04 21.00 -21.10
N MET A 120 8.65 21.52 -22.28
CA MET A 120 7.24 21.81 -22.56
C MET A 120 6.38 20.56 -22.64
N ARG A 121 6.93 19.41 -23.10
CA ARG A 121 6.25 18.11 -23.03
C ARG A 121 5.99 17.71 -21.58
N MET A 122 6.96 17.85 -20.68
CA MET A 122 6.81 17.53 -19.27
C MET A 122 5.82 18.46 -18.58
N LEU A 123 5.83 19.76 -18.89
CA LEU A 123 4.87 20.72 -18.36
C LEU A 123 3.43 20.37 -18.76
N ARG A 124 3.20 19.95 -20.01
CA ARG A 124 1.89 19.45 -20.46
C ARG A 124 1.47 18.20 -19.69
N LEU A 125 2.39 17.24 -19.52
CA LEU A 125 2.11 15.99 -18.79
C LEU A 125 1.60 16.26 -17.38
N VAL A 126 2.11 17.31 -16.71
CA VAL A 126 1.71 17.68 -15.35
C VAL A 126 0.73 18.87 -15.29
N SER A 127 0.18 19.31 -16.43
CA SER A 127 -0.82 20.38 -16.55
C SER A 127 -0.37 21.71 -15.93
N LEU A 128 0.88 22.11 -16.19
CA LEU A 128 1.49 23.34 -15.66
C LEU A 128 2.22 24.18 -16.75
N GLU A 129 1.76 24.16 -18.01
CA GLU A 129 2.38 24.91 -19.12
C GLU A 129 2.46 26.41 -18.86
N ASP A 130 1.40 26.99 -18.29
CA ASP A 130 1.30 28.43 -18.02
C ASP A 130 2.19 28.89 -16.85
N TYR A 131 2.87 27.96 -16.18
CA TYR A 131 3.69 28.23 -15.00
C TYR A 131 5.20 28.24 -15.32
N ALA A 132 5.61 28.07 -16.58
CA ALA A 132 7.00 27.90 -16.97
C ALA A 132 7.95 28.98 -16.41
N ASP A 133 7.53 30.24 -16.44
CA ASP A 133 8.34 31.39 -16.02
C ASP A 133 8.18 31.73 -14.52
N ARG A 134 7.27 31.07 -13.80
CA ARG A 134 7.03 31.35 -12.37
C ARG A 134 8.16 30.83 -11.50
N ASN A 135 8.38 31.52 -10.37
CA ASN A 135 9.28 31.00 -9.35
C ASN A 135 8.65 29.83 -8.61
N VAL A 136 9.43 28.77 -8.34
CA VAL A 136 8.92 27.56 -7.67
C VAL A 136 8.45 27.81 -6.24
N THR A 137 8.91 28.89 -5.60
CA THR A 137 8.49 29.29 -4.26
C THR A 137 7.06 29.87 -4.20
N GLU A 138 6.51 30.28 -5.34
CA GLU A 138 5.15 30.82 -5.47
C GLU A 138 4.10 29.71 -5.70
N LEU A 139 4.55 28.48 -5.85
CA LEU A 139 3.70 27.31 -6.16
C LEU A 139 3.15 26.68 -4.90
N SER A 140 1.93 26.13 -5.00
CA SER A 140 1.38 25.25 -3.96
C SER A 140 2.19 23.96 -3.81
N GLY A 141 2.07 23.27 -2.68
CA GLY A 141 2.79 22.00 -2.44
C GLY A 141 2.56 20.95 -3.54
N GLY A 142 1.32 20.78 -4.00
CA GLY A 142 1.00 19.87 -5.11
C GLY A 142 1.62 20.30 -6.42
N GLN A 143 1.65 21.61 -6.74
CA GLN A 143 2.33 22.13 -7.93
C GLN A 143 3.84 21.90 -7.85
N GLN A 144 4.46 22.15 -6.69
CA GLN A 144 5.89 21.87 -6.48
C GLN A 144 6.21 20.39 -6.68
N GLN A 145 5.36 19.51 -6.19
CA GLN A 145 5.49 18.06 -6.38
C GLN A 145 5.43 17.68 -7.86
N ARG A 146 4.46 18.20 -8.61
CA ARG A 146 4.34 18.00 -10.07
C ARG A 146 5.60 18.43 -10.81
N ILE A 147 6.17 19.58 -10.44
CA ILE A 147 7.43 20.06 -11.05
C ILE A 147 8.60 19.14 -10.69
N ALA A 148 8.67 18.62 -9.45
CA ALA A 148 9.72 17.68 -9.06
C ALA A 148 9.63 16.36 -9.86
N ILE A 149 8.40 15.88 -10.12
CA ILE A 149 8.15 14.70 -10.96
C ILE A 149 8.55 15.00 -12.40
N ALA A 150 8.12 16.13 -12.98
CA ALA A 150 8.48 16.56 -14.32
C ALA A 150 10.01 16.68 -14.50
N ARG A 151 10.72 17.26 -13.50
CA ARG A 151 12.17 17.33 -13.47
C ARG A 151 12.84 15.96 -13.44
N ALA A 152 12.26 15.02 -12.72
CA ALA A 152 12.80 13.67 -12.66
C ALA A 152 12.55 12.90 -13.99
N LEU A 153 11.39 13.10 -14.61
CA LEU A 153 10.99 12.42 -15.85
C LEU A 153 11.64 12.97 -17.12
N VAL A 154 12.01 14.25 -17.14
CA VAL A 154 12.57 14.91 -18.37
C VAL A 154 13.84 14.23 -18.88
N ASN A 155 14.57 13.54 -18.01
CA ASN A 155 15.78 12.77 -18.35
C ASN A 155 15.46 11.38 -18.92
N GLU A 156 14.20 11.01 -19.04
CA GLU A 156 13.71 9.72 -19.57
C GLU A 156 14.32 8.53 -18.83
N PRO A 157 14.19 8.45 -17.46
CA PRO A 157 14.73 7.34 -16.69
C PRO A 157 13.90 6.08 -16.93
N SER A 158 14.52 4.90 -16.74
CA SER A 158 13.81 3.63 -16.76
C SER A 158 12.98 3.39 -15.47
N VAL A 159 13.40 4.04 -14.36
CA VAL A 159 12.75 3.90 -13.04
C VAL A 159 12.63 5.25 -12.34
N LEU A 160 11.44 5.51 -11.76
CA LEU A 160 11.21 6.64 -10.87
C LEU A 160 11.00 6.16 -9.43
N LEU A 161 11.83 6.66 -8.52
CA LEU A 161 11.72 6.44 -7.08
C LEU A 161 10.99 7.60 -6.42
N LEU A 162 9.99 7.30 -5.59
CA LEU A 162 9.15 8.27 -4.90
C LEU A 162 9.18 7.98 -3.39
N ASP A 163 9.87 8.83 -2.61
CA ASP A 163 10.03 8.66 -1.15
C ASP A 163 8.98 9.49 -0.40
N GLU A 164 7.87 8.88 0.01
CA GLU A 164 6.72 9.50 0.71
C GLU A 164 6.24 10.82 0.06
N PRO A 165 6.01 10.86 -1.26
CA PRO A 165 5.79 12.14 -1.96
C PRO A 165 4.48 12.83 -1.56
N LEU A 166 3.46 12.08 -1.09
CA LEU A 166 2.13 12.59 -0.78
C LEU A 166 1.96 12.99 0.70
N GLY A 167 2.95 12.70 1.55
CA GLY A 167 2.84 12.86 3.01
C GLY A 167 2.62 14.30 3.50
N ALA A 168 3.02 15.31 2.72
CA ALA A 168 2.87 16.73 3.08
C ALA A 168 1.58 17.38 2.56
N LEU A 169 0.73 16.65 1.82
CA LEU A 169 -0.49 17.17 1.20
C LEU A 169 -1.72 16.96 2.07
N ASP A 170 -2.68 17.89 1.98
CA ASP A 170 -4.01 17.69 2.55
C ASP A 170 -4.77 16.55 1.85
N LEU A 171 -5.84 16.06 2.48
CA LEU A 171 -6.55 14.86 2.03
C LEU A 171 -7.11 14.99 0.59
N LYS A 172 -7.66 16.17 0.24
CA LYS A 172 -8.26 16.39 -1.10
C LYS A 172 -7.17 16.38 -2.18
N LEU A 173 -6.13 17.18 -1.97
CA LEU A 173 -5.01 17.29 -2.89
C LEU A 173 -4.26 15.95 -3.02
N ARG A 174 -4.16 15.19 -1.93
CA ARG A 174 -3.55 13.85 -1.93
C ARG A 174 -4.31 12.91 -2.87
N LYS A 175 -5.65 12.86 -2.81
CA LYS A 175 -6.47 12.02 -3.70
C LYS A 175 -6.33 12.42 -5.17
N GLU A 176 -6.30 13.72 -5.47
CA GLU A 176 -6.07 14.23 -6.82
C GLU A 176 -4.68 13.79 -7.33
N MET A 177 -3.64 13.91 -6.50
CA MET A 177 -2.28 13.51 -6.85
C MET A 177 -2.09 12.00 -7.01
N GLN A 178 -2.83 11.17 -6.27
CA GLN A 178 -2.82 9.71 -6.46
C GLN A 178 -3.25 9.34 -7.89
N GLN A 179 -4.39 9.89 -8.34
CA GLN A 179 -4.89 9.66 -9.69
C GLN A 179 -3.92 10.15 -10.76
N GLU A 180 -3.34 11.32 -10.54
CA GLU A 180 -2.38 11.92 -11.46
C GLU A 180 -1.08 11.12 -11.56
N LEU A 181 -0.52 10.64 -10.44
CA LEU A 181 0.66 9.77 -10.45
C LEU A 181 0.43 8.47 -11.23
N LYS A 182 -0.74 7.85 -11.06
CA LYS A 182 -1.09 6.64 -11.81
C LYS A 182 -1.23 6.94 -13.30
N TYR A 183 -1.88 8.06 -13.65
CA TYR A 183 -1.98 8.53 -15.05
C TYR A 183 -0.59 8.79 -15.65
N ILE A 184 0.27 9.54 -14.97
CA ILE A 184 1.63 9.83 -15.44
C ILE A 184 2.42 8.53 -15.68
N GLN A 185 2.35 7.58 -14.76
CA GLN A 185 3.04 6.29 -14.89
C GLN A 185 2.58 5.52 -16.14
N GLN A 186 1.27 5.51 -16.41
CA GLN A 186 0.70 4.86 -17.59
C GLN A 186 1.11 5.56 -18.90
N GLU A 187 1.07 6.90 -18.93
CA GLU A 187 1.44 7.69 -20.11
C GLU A 187 2.94 7.60 -20.45
N VAL A 188 3.80 7.58 -19.43
CA VAL A 188 5.25 7.52 -19.64
C VAL A 188 5.72 6.08 -19.86
N GLY A 189 5.02 5.08 -19.32
CA GLY A 189 5.33 3.67 -19.48
C GLY A 189 6.66 3.26 -18.85
N ILE A 190 6.97 3.77 -17.63
CA ILE A 190 8.17 3.40 -16.87
C ILE A 190 7.80 2.76 -15.52
N THR A 191 8.78 2.15 -14.87
CA THR A 191 8.60 1.53 -13.57
C THR A 191 8.63 2.57 -12.45
N PHE A 192 7.59 2.56 -11.57
CA PHE A 192 7.53 3.39 -10.38
C PHE A 192 7.76 2.55 -9.14
N ILE A 193 8.61 3.06 -8.23
CA ILE A 193 8.77 2.49 -6.89
C ILE A 193 8.40 3.58 -5.89
N PHE A 194 7.30 3.34 -5.22
CA PHE A 194 6.63 4.27 -4.33
C PHE A 194 6.78 3.83 -2.88
N VAL A 195 7.21 4.71 -2.00
CA VAL A 195 7.29 4.45 -0.56
C VAL A 195 6.17 5.21 0.13
N THR A 196 5.40 4.49 0.94
CA THR A 196 4.37 5.09 1.79
C THR A 196 4.17 4.29 3.07
N HIS A 197 3.49 4.89 4.04
CA HIS A 197 2.91 4.22 5.20
C HIS A 197 1.37 4.25 5.15
N ASP A 198 0.80 4.87 4.12
CA ASP A 198 -0.65 4.99 3.91
C ASP A 198 -1.16 3.80 3.10
N GLN A 199 -2.13 3.08 3.69
CA GLN A 199 -2.72 1.87 3.09
C GLN A 199 -3.60 2.22 1.89
N GLU A 200 -4.36 3.34 1.94
CA GLU A 200 -5.23 3.77 0.85
C GLU A 200 -4.41 4.07 -0.41
N GLU A 201 -3.26 4.75 -0.24
CA GLU A 201 -2.32 5.00 -1.33
C GLU A 201 -1.84 3.69 -1.99
N ALA A 202 -1.39 2.73 -1.17
CA ALA A 202 -0.91 1.46 -1.66
C ALA A 202 -1.98 0.66 -2.39
N LEU A 203 -3.19 0.56 -1.82
CA LEU A 203 -4.29 -0.22 -2.38
C LEU A 203 -4.85 0.37 -3.68
N THR A 204 -4.80 1.71 -3.85
CA THR A 204 -5.42 2.39 -5.00
C THR A 204 -4.49 2.55 -6.21
N MET A 205 -3.18 2.70 -5.98
CA MET A 205 -2.25 3.03 -7.06
C MET A 205 -1.41 1.85 -7.56
N SER A 206 -1.19 0.82 -6.73
CA SER A 206 -0.18 -0.19 -7.00
C SER A 206 -0.66 -1.30 -7.94
N ASP A 207 0.26 -1.81 -8.74
CA ASP A 207 0.11 -3.11 -9.40
C ASP A 207 0.62 -4.22 -8.46
N LYS A 208 1.64 -3.90 -7.63
CA LYS A 208 2.24 -4.79 -6.64
C LYS A 208 2.54 -4.04 -5.34
N ILE A 209 2.15 -4.63 -4.22
CA ILE A 209 2.47 -4.14 -2.87
C ILE A 209 3.51 -5.07 -2.22
N VAL A 210 4.51 -4.47 -1.61
CA VAL A 210 5.52 -5.14 -0.80
C VAL A 210 5.35 -4.67 0.65
N VAL A 211 4.74 -5.49 1.47
CA VAL A 211 4.54 -5.19 2.89
C VAL A 211 5.80 -5.48 3.66
N MET A 212 6.36 -4.47 4.31
CA MET A 212 7.61 -4.56 5.09
C MET A 212 7.36 -4.34 6.58
N ASN A 213 8.05 -5.09 7.41
CA ASN A 213 8.06 -4.89 8.86
C ASN A 213 9.42 -5.30 9.44
N ALA A 214 9.95 -4.48 10.36
CA ALA A 214 11.18 -4.75 11.11
C ALA A 214 12.38 -5.20 10.25
N GLY A 215 12.51 -4.64 9.03
CA GLY A 215 13.62 -4.92 8.11
C GLY A 215 13.42 -6.14 7.19
N GLU A 216 12.24 -6.75 7.20
CA GLU A 216 11.90 -7.93 6.42
C GLU A 216 10.67 -7.68 5.54
N ILE A 217 10.56 -8.42 4.44
CA ILE A 217 9.32 -8.48 3.66
C ILE A 217 8.40 -9.50 4.33
N ARG A 218 7.16 -9.07 4.65
CA ARG A 218 6.13 -9.91 5.24
C ARG A 218 5.24 -10.56 4.19
N GLN A 219 4.87 -9.80 3.15
CA GLN A 219 4.09 -10.31 2.04
C GLN A 219 4.34 -9.48 0.77
N ILE A 220 4.24 -10.13 -0.38
CA ILE A 220 4.23 -9.49 -1.70
C ILE A 220 2.99 -10.00 -2.43
N GLY A 221 2.24 -9.09 -3.06
CA GLY A 221 1.07 -9.46 -3.84
C GLY A 221 0.42 -8.25 -4.51
N THR A 222 -0.63 -8.49 -5.26
CA THR A 222 -1.52 -7.45 -5.77
C THR A 222 -2.29 -6.80 -4.62
N PRO A 223 -2.84 -5.58 -4.78
CA PRO A 223 -3.70 -4.96 -3.75
C PRO A 223 -4.80 -5.88 -3.24
N THR A 224 -5.48 -6.57 -4.15
CA THR A 224 -6.55 -7.52 -3.81
C THR A 224 -6.04 -8.69 -2.99
N GLU A 225 -4.91 -9.31 -3.37
CA GLU A 225 -4.31 -10.43 -2.62
C GLU A 225 -3.88 -10.01 -1.21
N ILE A 226 -3.21 -8.86 -1.07
CA ILE A 226 -2.76 -8.35 0.23
C ILE A 226 -3.94 -8.06 1.17
N TYR A 227 -5.04 -7.50 0.64
CA TYR A 227 -6.23 -7.18 1.43
C TYR A 227 -7.04 -8.43 1.78
N ARG A 228 -7.27 -9.31 0.80
CA ARG A 228 -8.15 -10.48 0.92
C ARG A 228 -7.46 -11.68 1.55
N TYR A 229 -6.15 -11.88 1.29
CA TYR A 229 -5.36 -13.04 1.71
C TYR A 229 -4.08 -12.63 2.44
N PRO A 230 -4.19 -11.88 3.56
CA PRO A 230 -3.03 -11.57 4.37
C PRO A 230 -2.43 -12.86 4.92
N VAL A 231 -1.09 -12.99 4.90
CA VAL A 231 -0.40 -14.24 5.28
C VAL A 231 -0.21 -14.41 6.80
N ASN A 232 -0.46 -13.37 7.58
CA ASN A 232 -0.37 -13.41 9.04
C ASN A 232 -1.15 -12.25 9.68
N GLU A 233 -1.29 -12.28 10.99
CA GLU A 233 -1.96 -11.28 11.81
C GLU A 233 -1.42 -9.86 11.57
N PHE A 234 -0.09 -9.70 11.48
CA PHE A 234 0.50 -8.38 11.22
C PHE A 234 -0.02 -7.76 9.92
N VAL A 235 0.00 -8.52 8.82
CA VAL A 235 -0.49 -8.01 7.52
C VAL A 235 -1.99 -7.74 7.59
N ALA A 236 -2.77 -8.63 8.21
CA ALA A 236 -4.21 -8.46 8.39
C ALA A 236 -4.54 -7.15 9.12
N ASN A 237 -3.90 -6.89 10.26
CA ASN A 237 -4.10 -5.67 11.06
C ASN A 237 -3.52 -4.42 10.41
N PHE A 238 -2.42 -4.57 9.66
CA PHE A 238 -1.75 -3.44 9.04
C PHE A 238 -2.48 -2.97 7.76
N ILE A 239 -3.22 -3.84 7.06
CA ILE A 239 -3.90 -3.52 5.78
C ILE A 239 -5.41 -3.32 5.99
N GLY A 240 -5.79 -2.50 6.92
CA GLY A 240 -7.19 -2.20 7.22
C GLY A 240 -7.63 -2.72 8.57
N GLU A 241 -8.79 -2.27 9.00
CA GLU A 241 -9.40 -2.72 10.24
C GLU A 241 -9.80 -4.20 10.10
N THR A 242 -9.59 -4.98 11.16
CA THR A 242 -9.92 -6.40 11.15
C THR A 242 -10.35 -6.86 12.55
N ASN A 243 -11.22 -7.87 12.60
CA ASN A 243 -11.50 -8.65 13.78
C ASN A 243 -10.65 -9.91 13.72
N ILE A 244 -9.85 -10.17 14.75
CA ILE A 244 -9.10 -11.43 14.92
C ILE A 244 -9.68 -12.16 16.11
N ILE A 245 -10.10 -13.40 15.89
CA ILE A 245 -10.82 -14.20 16.88
C ILE A 245 -10.16 -15.57 16.96
N ASP A 246 -9.87 -16.03 18.17
CA ASP A 246 -9.34 -17.38 18.38
C ASP A 246 -10.32 -18.44 17.87
N GLY A 247 -9.82 -19.34 17.03
CA GLY A 247 -10.61 -20.43 16.45
C GLY A 247 -9.92 -21.78 16.53
N VAL A 248 -10.68 -22.83 16.21
CA VAL A 248 -10.18 -24.21 16.16
C VAL A 248 -10.72 -24.90 14.91
N MET A 249 -9.81 -25.39 14.06
CA MET A 249 -10.17 -26.13 12.85
C MET A 249 -10.85 -27.46 13.21
N GLN A 250 -11.97 -27.73 12.53
CA GLN A 250 -12.69 -29.02 12.67
C GLN A 250 -12.35 -30.00 11.53
N GLY A 251 -11.72 -29.52 10.50
CA GLY A 251 -11.34 -30.17 9.26
C GLY A 251 -11.26 -29.16 8.14
N ASP A 252 -11.07 -29.60 6.91
CA ASP A 252 -11.06 -28.72 5.75
C ASP A 252 -12.34 -27.90 5.65
N ASP A 253 -12.18 -26.61 5.36
CA ASP A 253 -13.26 -25.65 5.13
C ASP A 253 -14.26 -25.49 6.31
N LEU A 254 -13.88 -25.88 7.55
CA LEU A 254 -14.73 -25.78 8.73
C LEU A 254 -13.94 -25.35 9.98
N VAL A 255 -14.31 -24.21 10.56
CA VAL A 255 -13.72 -23.66 11.79
C VAL A 255 -14.76 -23.52 12.90
N THR A 256 -14.35 -23.65 14.16
CA THR A 256 -15.16 -23.33 15.34
C THR A 256 -14.56 -22.13 16.04
N PHE A 257 -15.35 -21.09 16.24
CA PHE A 257 -15.07 -19.97 17.13
C PHE A 257 -16.38 -19.52 17.79
N GLU A 258 -16.29 -18.83 18.94
CA GLU A 258 -17.48 -18.41 19.71
C GLU A 258 -18.48 -19.56 19.95
N ASP A 259 -17.97 -20.76 20.25
CA ASP A 259 -18.73 -21.99 20.47
C ASP A 259 -19.62 -22.45 19.30
N LYS A 260 -19.36 -21.94 18.09
CA LYS A 260 -20.11 -22.28 16.87
C LYS A 260 -19.21 -22.66 15.71
N LYS A 261 -19.76 -23.48 14.82
CA LYS A 261 -19.09 -23.91 13.60
C LYS A 261 -19.45 -23.00 12.44
N PHE A 262 -18.42 -22.57 11.71
CA PHE A 262 -18.55 -21.72 10.54
C PHE A 262 -17.84 -22.35 9.35
N PRO A 263 -18.41 -22.25 8.15
CA PRO A 263 -17.69 -22.59 6.94
C PRO A 263 -16.57 -21.57 6.72
N CYS A 264 -15.44 -22.02 6.20
CA CYS A 264 -14.30 -21.17 5.87
C CYS A 264 -13.60 -21.71 4.60
N ARG A 265 -12.69 -20.94 4.03
CA ARG A 265 -11.82 -21.38 2.94
C ARG A 265 -10.43 -21.66 3.47
N ALA A 266 -10.25 -22.80 4.09
CA ALA A 266 -8.97 -23.19 4.64
C ALA A 266 -8.77 -24.69 4.53
N ARG A 267 -7.68 -25.10 3.87
CA ARG A 267 -7.33 -26.51 3.67
C ARG A 267 -5.91 -26.79 4.13
N GLY A 268 -5.68 -28.04 4.52
CA GLY A 268 -4.35 -28.48 4.96
C GLY A 268 -4.07 -28.26 6.43
N PHE A 269 -5.04 -27.78 7.21
CA PHE A 269 -4.95 -27.70 8.67
C PHE A 269 -5.32 -29.03 9.33
N ASN A 270 -4.67 -29.33 10.45
CA ASN A 270 -5.01 -30.51 11.25
C ASN A 270 -6.32 -30.28 12.01
N LYS A 271 -7.04 -31.38 12.27
CA LYS A 271 -8.20 -31.31 13.14
C LYS A 271 -7.79 -30.88 14.55
N ASN A 272 -8.52 -29.94 15.15
CA ASN A 272 -8.26 -29.30 16.43
C ASN A 272 -7.01 -28.37 16.46
N GLU A 273 -6.49 -27.98 15.31
CA GLU A 273 -5.46 -26.97 15.21
C GLU A 273 -6.02 -25.60 15.60
N LYS A 274 -5.29 -24.86 16.44
CA LYS A 274 -5.63 -23.48 16.81
C LYS A 274 -5.28 -22.54 15.68
N VAL A 275 -6.17 -21.61 15.38
CA VAL A 275 -6.03 -20.67 14.28
C VAL A 275 -6.61 -19.31 14.66
N ASP A 276 -6.07 -18.26 14.06
CA ASP A 276 -6.66 -16.94 14.11
C ASP A 276 -7.68 -16.79 12.97
N VAL A 277 -8.92 -16.53 13.34
CA VAL A 277 -10.02 -16.27 12.39
C VAL A 277 -10.06 -14.78 12.12
N VAL A 278 -9.78 -14.38 10.86
CA VAL A 278 -9.76 -12.99 10.44
C VAL A 278 -11.06 -12.64 9.73
N ILE A 279 -11.75 -11.63 10.22
CA ILE A 279 -13.03 -11.17 9.65
C ILE A 279 -12.98 -9.65 9.50
N ARG A 280 -13.18 -9.15 8.27
CA ARG A 280 -13.27 -7.70 8.04
C ARG A 280 -14.57 -7.14 8.61
N PRO A 281 -14.55 -5.94 9.26
CA PRO A 281 -15.76 -5.33 9.85
C PRO A 281 -16.91 -5.13 8.86
N GLU A 282 -16.61 -4.85 7.60
CA GLU A 282 -17.58 -4.68 6.51
C GLU A 282 -18.24 -5.99 6.04
N HIS A 283 -17.67 -7.14 6.43
CA HIS A 283 -18.24 -8.46 6.14
C HIS A 283 -19.18 -8.97 7.25
N LEU A 284 -19.44 -8.16 8.26
CA LEU A 284 -20.36 -8.47 9.35
C LEU A 284 -21.60 -7.58 9.25
N ASP A 285 -22.77 -8.21 9.35
CA ASP A 285 -24.05 -7.53 9.45
C ASP A 285 -24.69 -7.71 10.82
N ILE A 286 -25.30 -6.64 11.35
CA ILE A 286 -26.15 -6.71 12.54
C ILE A 286 -27.57 -6.99 12.07
N VAL A 287 -28.13 -8.10 12.54
CA VAL A 287 -29.46 -8.59 12.18
C VAL A 287 -30.30 -8.85 13.42
N PRO A 288 -31.64 -8.99 13.30
CA PRO A 288 -32.51 -9.36 14.42
C PRO A 288 -32.03 -10.63 15.14
N ARG A 289 -32.19 -10.67 16.45
CA ARG A 289 -31.65 -11.72 17.33
C ARG A 289 -31.99 -13.16 16.92
N ALA A 290 -33.11 -13.36 16.21
CA ALA A 290 -33.53 -14.68 15.76
C ALA A 290 -32.73 -15.19 14.56
N GLU A 291 -32.13 -14.31 13.78
CA GLU A 291 -31.49 -14.60 12.50
C GLU A 291 -29.94 -14.69 12.61
N GLY A 292 -29.35 -14.05 13.63
CA GLY A 292 -27.90 -13.99 13.78
C GLY A 292 -27.26 -15.27 14.30
N MET A 293 -26.12 -15.64 13.71
CA MET A 293 -25.30 -16.76 14.19
C MET A 293 -24.52 -16.41 15.47
N LEU A 294 -23.90 -15.25 15.55
CA LEU A 294 -23.27 -14.74 16.75
C LEU A 294 -24.26 -13.91 17.56
N LYS A 295 -24.10 -13.95 18.88
CA LYS A 295 -24.95 -13.17 19.80
C LYS A 295 -24.09 -12.30 20.68
N GLY A 296 -24.42 -11.01 20.73
CA GLY A 296 -23.66 -10.03 21.50
C GLY A 296 -24.51 -8.89 22.01
N VAL A 297 -23.84 -7.93 22.65
CA VAL A 297 -24.41 -6.68 23.15
C VAL A 297 -23.63 -5.52 22.55
N VAL A 298 -24.32 -4.54 22.01
CA VAL A 298 -23.67 -3.31 21.50
C VAL A 298 -23.08 -2.54 22.68
N LYS A 299 -21.78 -2.25 22.59
CA LYS A 299 -21.06 -1.44 23.59
C LYS A 299 -20.96 0.02 23.18
N SER A 300 -20.74 0.28 21.90
CA SER A 300 -20.66 1.62 21.38
C SER A 300 -20.96 1.64 19.89
N GLN A 301 -21.41 2.80 19.41
CA GLN A 301 -21.60 3.07 18.00
C GLN A 301 -21.07 4.46 17.68
N LEU A 302 -20.21 4.55 16.65
CA LEU A 302 -19.58 5.78 16.22
C LEU A 302 -19.89 6.07 14.75
N PHE A 303 -20.50 7.22 14.48
CA PHE A 303 -20.78 7.68 13.12
C PHE A 303 -19.52 8.19 12.43
N LYS A 304 -19.20 7.63 11.26
CA LYS A 304 -18.03 7.97 10.41
C LYS A 304 -18.43 8.65 9.09
N GLY A 305 -19.63 9.19 8.99
CA GLY A 305 -20.15 9.84 7.78
C GLY A 305 -20.89 8.89 6.85
N MET A 306 -20.21 7.93 6.24
CA MET A 306 -20.81 6.96 5.31
C MET A 306 -21.23 5.65 5.98
N HIS A 307 -20.71 5.35 7.16
CA HIS A 307 -21.01 4.14 7.94
C HIS A 307 -20.97 4.43 9.43
N TYR A 308 -21.47 3.49 10.20
CA TYR A 308 -21.29 3.42 11.64
C TYR A 308 -20.29 2.31 11.96
N ASP A 309 -19.28 2.60 12.79
CA ASP A 309 -18.51 1.58 13.48
C ASP A 309 -19.24 1.18 14.75
N THR A 310 -19.71 -0.05 14.78
CA THR A 310 -20.47 -0.60 15.92
C THR A 310 -19.64 -1.66 16.62
N VAL A 311 -19.31 -1.42 17.87
CA VAL A 311 -18.54 -2.36 18.71
C VAL A 311 -19.53 -3.26 19.45
N VAL A 312 -19.40 -4.56 19.24
CA VAL A 312 -20.24 -5.60 19.84
C VAL A 312 -19.39 -6.49 20.72
N GLU A 313 -19.79 -6.70 21.97
CA GLU A 313 -19.20 -7.73 22.84
C GLU A 313 -20.03 -9.01 22.72
N THR A 314 -19.39 -10.10 22.32
CA THR A 314 -20.03 -11.41 22.20
C THR A 314 -20.33 -12.02 23.57
N ARG A 315 -21.05 -13.15 23.60
CA ARG A 315 -21.35 -13.85 24.85
C ARG A 315 -20.12 -14.43 25.56
N VAL A 316 -19.09 -14.73 24.81
CA VAL A 316 -17.83 -15.30 25.33
C VAL A 316 -16.88 -14.18 25.79
N GLY A 317 -17.21 -12.91 25.49
CA GLY A 317 -16.44 -11.73 25.90
C GLY A 317 -15.52 -11.17 24.81
N THR A 318 -15.57 -11.72 23.60
CA THR A 318 -14.79 -11.19 22.46
C THR A 318 -15.41 -9.89 21.97
N THR A 319 -14.57 -8.91 21.68
CA THR A 319 -15.01 -7.63 21.11
C THR A 319 -14.86 -7.66 19.59
N ILE A 320 -15.97 -7.41 18.89
CA ILE A 320 -16.05 -7.43 17.42
C ILE A 320 -16.50 -6.06 16.94
N THR A 321 -15.83 -5.51 15.94
CA THR A 321 -16.25 -4.29 15.23
C THR A 321 -17.02 -4.66 13.97
N VAL A 322 -18.17 -4.02 13.77
CA VAL A 322 -19.04 -4.17 12.59
C VAL A 322 -19.19 -2.84 11.91
N LYS A 323 -18.95 -2.77 10.58
CA LYS A 323 -19.19 -1.57 9.76
C LYS A 323 -20.57 -1.64 9.12
N MET A 324 -21.48 -0.80 9.60
CA MET A 324 -22.83 -0.70 9.07
C MET A 324 -22.95 0.48 8.12
N GLN A 325 -23.31 0.25 6.87
CA GLN A 325 -23.59 1.34 5.93
C GLN A 325 -24.84 2.13 6.36
N VAL A 326 -24.78 3.45 6.20
CA VAL A 326 -25.94 4.33 6.41
C VAL A 326 -26.90 4.12 5.23
N SER A 327 -27.98 3.34 5.44
CA SER A 327 -29.07 3.22 4.48
C SER A 327 -30.30 3.97 4.99
N GLN A 328 -31.09 4.56 4.10
CA GLN A 328 -32.32 5.30 4.47
C GLN A 328 -33.37 4.38 5.11
N ASP A 329 -33.30 3.07 4.88
CA ASP A 329 -34.28 2.08 5.33
C ASP A 329 -33.86 1.27 6.58
N ARG A 330 -32.63 1.46 7.08
CA ARG A 330 -32.21 0.82 8.33
C ARG A 330 -32.39 1.79 9.50
N PRO A 331 -33.16 1.43 10.55
CA PRO A 331 -33.27 2.28 11.72
C PRO A 331 -31.88 2.48 12.31
N VAL A 332 -31.54 3.72 12.62
CA VAL A 332 -30.40 4.05 13.49
C VAL A 332 -30.65 3.25 14.76
N LEU A 333 -29.77 2.30 15.08
CA LEU A 333 -29.83 1.64 16.37
C LEU A 333 -29.60 2.73 17.42
N ASN A 334 -30.67 3.16 18.10
CA ASN A 334 -30.52 3.95 19.31
C ASN A 334 -29.88 3.02 20.34
N ALA A 335 -28.55 3.00 20.33
CA ALA A 335 -27.76 2.22 21.28
C ALA A 335 -27.80 2.91 22.64
N ASP A 336 -28.94 2.83 23.31
CA ASP A 336 -28.93 2.89 24.77
C ASP A 336 -28.24 1.64 25.26
N ALA A 337 -27.18 1.84 26.06
CA ALA A 337 -26.32 0.76 26.57
C ALA A 337 -27.17 -0.40 27.13
N GLY A 338 -27.16 -1.54 26.45
CA GLY A 338 -27.87 -2.76 26.88
C GLY A 338 -28.77 -3.43 25.84
N GLU A 339 -28.92 -2.89 24.64
CA GLU A 339 -29.71 -3.57 23.60
C GLU A 339 -28.98 -4.82 23.08
N LYS A 340 -29.69 -5.97 23.14
CA LYS A 340 -29.12 -7.28 22.75
C LYS A 340 -29.33 -7.51 21.27
N ILE A 341 -28.26 -7.51 20.51
CA ILE A 341 -28.27 -7.71 19.07
C ILE A 341 -27.57 -9.04 18.71
N SER A 342 -27.98 -9.64 17.60
CA SER A 342 -27.24 -10.75 16.97
C SER A 342 -26.52 -10.22 15.76
N ALA A 343 -25.22 -10.47 15.64
CA ALA A 343 -24.47 -10.30 14.41
C ALA A 343 -24.55 -11.61 13.61
N SER A 344 -24.97 -11.59 12.37
CA SER A 344 -24.81 -12.72 11.46
C SER A 344 -23.48 -12.59 10.77
N ALA A 345 -22.58 -13.54 11.03
CA ALA A 345 -21.50 -13.78 10.13
C ALA A 345 -22.11 -14.55 8.94
N PHE A 346 -22.14 -13.91 7.78
CA PHE A 346 -22.47 -14.50 6.49
C PHE A 346 -23.67 -15.48 6.38
N LEU A 347 -24.76 -15.03 5.80
CA LEU A 347 -25.56 -15.89 4.93
C LEU A 347 -24.94 -15.79 3.53
N ILE A 348 -24.11 -16.75 3.18
CA ILE A 348 -23.82 -17.03 1.76
C ILE A 348 -25.07 -17.71 1.24
N ASP A 349 -25.77 -17.06 0.33
CA ASP A 349 -26.79 -17.72 -0.47
C ASP A 349 -26.07 -18.72 -1.41
N VAL A 350 -26.34 -20.01 -1.19
CA VAL A 350 -25.59 -21.13 -1.81
C VAL A 350 -25.98 -21.33 -3.29
N GLU A 351 -26.87 -20.53 -3.85
CA GLU A 351 -27.35 -20.68 -5.23
C GLU A 351 -26.47 -20.02 -6.31
N ASP A 352 -25.54 -19.13 -5.96
CA ASP A 352 -24.57 -18.57 -6.91
C ASP A 352 -23.16 -19.13 -6.68
N VAL A 353 -22.90 -20.30 -7.29
CA VAL A 353 -21.56 -20.93 -7.33
C VAL A 353 -20.70 -20.31 -8.44
N GLY A 354 -20.54 -19.00 -8.37
CA GLY A 354 -19.59 -18.26 -9.17
C GLY A 354 -18.82 -17.31 -8.25
N GLU A 355 -17.61 -17.69 -7.86
CA GLU A 355 -16.72 -16.89 -7.00
C GLU A 355 -17.25 -16.65 -5.58
N LEU A 356 -17.04 -17.64 -4.71
CA LEU A 356 -17.15 -17.48 -3.26
C LEU A 356 -16.13 -16.42 -2.80
N ASP A 357 -16.58 -15.22 -2.54
CA ASP A 357 -15.78 -14.14 -1.99
C ASP A 357 -15.64 -14.26 -0.45
N ASP A 358 -14.51 -14.66 0.01
CA ASP A 358 -13.60 -14.11 1.04
C ASP A 358 -14.16 -13.75 2.42
N ALA A 359 -14.92 -14.62 3.06
CA ALA A 359 -15.51 -14.30 4.35
C ALA A 359 -14.59 -14.52 5.56
N CYS A 360 -13.69 -15.50 5.48
CA CYS A 360 -12.91 -15.92 6.65
C CYS A 360 -11.54 -16.44 6.22
N LEU A 361 -10.47 -15.86 6.76
CA LEU A 361 -9.09 -16.29 6.58
C LEU A 361 -8.56 -16.84 7.90
N LEU A 362 -7.77 -17.91 7.83
CA LEU A 362 -7.27 -18.62 9.02
C LEU A 362 -5.74 -18.67 8.98
N TYR A 363 -5.13 -18.41 10.15
CA TYR A 363 -3.69 -18.54 10.39
C TYR A 363 -3.44 -19.43 11.59
N THR A 364 -2.26 -20.02 11.66
CA THR A 364 -1.79 -20.65 12.88
C THR A 364 -1.31 -19.60 13.88
N SER A 365 -1.59 -19.79 15.15
CA SER A 365 -1.23 -18.85 16.23
C SER A 365 0.28 -18.64 16.46
N ASP A 366 1.13 -19.34 15.70
CA ASP A 366 2.60 -19.33 15.82
C ASP A 366 3.32 -18.80 14.56
N ALA A 367 2.62 -18.13 13.63
CA ALA A 367 3.20 -17.61 12.38
C ALA A 367 3.67 -16.15 12.47
#